data_4f170df96dccbce1d6109083b00be0a5
#
_entry.id   4f170df96dccbce1d6109083b00be0a5
#
_cell.length_a   1.000
_cell.length_b   1.000
_cell.length_c   1.000
_cell.angle_alpha   90.00
_cell.angle_beta   90.00
_cell.angle_gamma   90.00
#
_symmetry.space_group_name_H-M   'P 1'
#
loop_
_entity.id
_entity.type
_entity.pdbx_description
1 polymer ?
#
loop_
_entity_poly.entity_id
_entity_poly.type
_entity_poly.pdbx_seq_one_letter_code
_entity_poly.pdbx_strand_id
1 'polypeptide(L)'
;GIVLLLIGFLLYYPKKKLQTSSKRAFVWLYFITLCCVILDVVSIVVIENAAYLPVVFVKFICKSYLISLVATALCSIIYIGVDIVFYKNSFRRAEIVCGILALAISICIMALPLDIFFDSETHVVYTYGPAAMMTYLGTVEIILTCCYLLVKYKGYIQKRRHSAMLLWMLIWFASALIQFLNPQFLVVGFGSCLGVVIIYLQYENPEINMDRESGMFNQTAIYQLIRQIYYEKSSYAVFTFINDHRFARDYIQLTMPGLINALLHVKNACVFKTADDEIVMMIPNHDVQEFSTAMVEKLTTNELGQHDENDNLKVLFMNDCLLAPKPEDFFAILRYCRRKKITQSVRQFIDINESVMNEMLDENKLFKTIEEAINNNRIEVYYQPIYSTNNKKFVSAEALVRMFDADGKMLPVYDAIKASE
;
A
#
# COMPACT_ATOMS: atom_id res chain seq x y z
N GLY A 1 -13.79 -9.55 24.13
CA GLY A 1 -13.28 -9.81 22.78
C GLY A 1 -14.33 -9.55 21.71
N ILE A 2 -15.44 -10.28 21.71
CA ILE A 2 -16.51 -10.21 20.66
C ILE A 2 -17.03 -8.77 20.50
N VAL A 3 -17.41 -8.09 21.59
CA VAL A 3 -17.94 -6.72 21.56
C VAL A 3 -16.92 -5.76 20.94
N LEU A 4 -15.63 -5.90 21.28
CA LEU A 4 -14.56 -5.07 20.75
C LEU A 4 -14.41 -5.26 19.22
N LEU A 5 -14.48 -6.49 18.73
CA LEU A 5 -14.45 -6.78 17.31
C LEU A 5 -15.72 -6.29 16.60
N LEU A 6 -16.91 -6.47 17.17
CA LEU A 6 -18.13 -5.94 16.57
C LEU A 6 -18.11 -4.42 16.42
N ILE A 7 -17.65 -3.70 17.45
CA ILE A 7 -17.46 -2.24 17.35
C ILE A 7 -16.43 -1.91 16.26
N GLY A 8 -15.30 -2.61 16.21
CA GLY A 8 -14.30 -2.44 15.16
C GLY A 8 -14.87 -2.66 13.76
N PHE A 9 -15.72 -3.66 13.57
CA PHE A 9 -16.40 -3.92 12.30
C PHE A 9 -17.36 -2.80 11.91
N LEU A 10 -18.18 -2.31 12.84
CA LEU A 10 -19.10 -1.19 12.60
C LEU A 10 -18.37 0.09 12.21
N LEU A 11 -17.20 0.34 12.79
CA LEU A 11 -16.36 1.49 12.45
C LEU A 11 -15.62 1.34 11.11
N TYR A 12 -15.31 0.10 10.72
CA TYR A 12 -14.56 -0.19 9.49
C TYR A 12 -15.46 -0.24 8.26
N TYR A 13 -16.65 -0.85 8.36
CA TYR A 13 -17.48 -1.22 7.21
C TYR A 13 -18.02 -0.02 6.41
N PRO A 14 -18.55 1.05 7.02
CA PRO A 14 -19.23 2.13 6.27
C PRO A 14 -18.26 3.08 5.55
N LYS A 15 -16.96 2.98 5.75
CA LYS A 15 -15.99 3.94 5.19
C LYS A 15 -15.54 3.56 3.78
N LYS A 16 -15.32 4.59 2.93
CA LYS A 16 -14.73 4.42 1.61
C LYS A 16 -13.33 3.80 1.74
N LYS A 17 -13.07 2.73 1.00
CA LYS A 17 -11.83 1.94 1.11
C LYS A 17 -11.19 1.78 -0.25
N LEU A 18 -9.87 1.92 -0.28
CA LEU A 18 -9.07 1.47 -1.39
C LEU A 18 -9.05 -0.07 -1.39
N GLN A 19 -9.47 -0.72 -2.47
CA GLN A 19 -9.45 -2.18 -2.57
C GLN A 19 -8.02 -2.67 -2.84
N THR A 20 -7.27 -2.95 -1.79
CA THR A 20 -5.91 -3.49 -1.88
C THR A 20 -5.84 -4.93 -1.38
N SER A 21 -4.83 -5.68 -1.82
CA SER A 21 -4.57 -7.04 -1.34
C SER A 21 -4.32 -7.07 0.18
N SER A 22 -3.71 -6.02 0.73
CA SER A 22 -3.54 -5.83 2.17
C SER A 22 -4.88 -5.81 2.90
N LYS A 23 -5.83 -5.02 2.40
CA LYS A 23 -7.16 -4.92 3.03
C LYS A 23 -7.95 -6.20 2.93
N ARG A 24 -7.83 -6.93 1.80
CA ARG A 24 -8.43 -8.27 1.68
C ARG A 24 -7.86 -9.24 2.71
N ALA A 25 -6.53 -9.28 2.86
CA ALA A 25 -5.88 -10.13 3.88
C ALA A 25 -6.28 -9.73 5.30
N PHE A 26 -6.40 -8.44 5.60
CA PHE A 26 -6.87 -7.95 6.90
C PHE A 26 -8.32 -8.38 7.19
N VAL A 27 -9.22 -8.28 6.22
CA VAL A 27 -10.61 -8.71 6.37
C VAL A 27 -10.68 -10.20 6.69
N TRP A 28 -9.90 -11.05 6.01
CA TRP A 28 -9.82 -12.48 6.33
C TRP A 28 -9.30 -12.72 7.75
N LEU A 29 -8.21 -12.05 8.12
CA LEU A 29 -7.65 -12.12 9.47
C LEU A 29 -8.68 -11.73 10.53
N TYR A 30 -9.43 -10.65 10.27
CA TYR A 30 -10.48 -10.15 11.14
C TYR A 30 -11.60 -11.18 11.36
N PHE A 31 -12.15 -11.74 10.27
CA PHE A 31 -13.22 -12.72 10.36
C PHE A 31 -12.78 -14.04 11.02
N ILE A 32 -11.57 -14.51 10.71
CA ILE A 32 -11.04 -15.72 11.35
C ILE A 32 -10.83 -15.50 12.85
N THR A 33 -10.31 -14.33 13.24
CA THR A 33 -10.18 -13.98 14.67
C THR A 33 -11.54 -13.87 15.35
N LEU A 34 -12.54 -13.30 14.69
CA LEU A 34 -13.90 -13.24 15.23
C LEU A 34 -14.48 -14.63 15.43
N CYS A 35 -14.35 -15.52 14.44
CA CYS A 35 -14.77 -16.93 14.55
C CYS A 35 -14.02 -17.64 15.70
N CYS A 36 -12.73 -17.41 15.84
CA CYS A 36 -11.91 -17.96 16.92
C CYS A 36 -12.47 -17.57 18.31
N VAL A 37 -12.78 -16.29 18.51
CA VAL A 37 -13.30 -15.80 19.80
C VAL A 37 -14.74 -16.28 20.06
N ILE A 38 -15.56 -16.43 19.02
CA ILE A 38 -16.89 -17.05 19.16
C ILE A 38 -16.76 -18.51 19.58
N LEU A 39 -15.87 -19.28 18.91
CA LEU A 39 -15.62 -20.68 19.26
C LEU A 39 -15.03 -20.84 20.67
N ASP A 40 -14.21 -19.89 21.14
CA ASP A 40 -13.70 -19.83 22.49
C ASP A 40 -14.85 -19.80 23.50
N VAL A 41 -15.76 -18.83 23.36
CA VAL A 41 -16.95 -18.70 24.24
C VAL A 41 -17.87 -19.92 24.13
N VAL A 42 -18.12 -20.40 22.88
CA VAL A 42 -18.97 -21.58 22.65
C VAL A 42 -18.36 -22.80 23.31
N SER A 43 -17.03 -22.99 23.24
CA SER A 43 -16.36 -24.14 23.88
C SER A 43 -16.54 -24.16 25.40
N ILE A 44 -16.47 -22.98 26.05
CA ILE A 44 -16.72 -22.85 27.50
C ILE A 44 -18.17 -23.32 27.83
N VAL A 45 -19.15 -22.71 27.15
CA VAL A 45 -20.59 -23.05 27.38
C VAL A 45 -20.86 -24.53 27.12
N VAL A 46 -20.27 -25.10 26.09
CA VAL A 46 -20.45 -26.54 25.74
C VAL A 46 -19.81 -27.45 26.79
N ILE A 47 -18.66 -27.07 27.35
CA ILE A 47 -18.01 -27.83 28.42
C ILE A 47 -18.83 -27.77 29.72
N GLU A 48 -19.32 -26.59 30.12
CA GLU A 48 -20.18 -26.43 31.30
C GLU A 48 -21.45 -27.31 31.21
N ASN A 49 -21.98 -27.51 30.00
CA ASN A 49 -23.15 -28.34 29.74
C ASN A 49 -22.80 -29.77 29.26
N ALA A 50 -21.57 -30.22 29.45
CA ALA A 50 -21.09 -31.50 28.93
C ALA A 50 -21.89 -32.72 29.48
N ALA A 51 -22.51 -32.59 30.65
CA ALA A 51 -23.38 -33.63 31.22
C ALA A 51 -24.65 -33.93 30.35
N TYR A 52 -25.09 -32.92 29.57
CA TYR A 52 -26.31 -33.02 28.74
C TYR A 52 -26.00 -33.21 27.24
N LEU A 53 -24.73 -33.16 26.85
CA LEU A 53 -24.31 -33.15 25.45
C LEU A 53 -23.50 -34.42 25.13
N PRO A 54 -23.57 -34.93 23.88
CA PRO A 54 -22.71 -36.02 23.44
C PRO A 54 -21.21 -35.64 23.55
N VAL A 55 -20.42 -36.50 24.17
CA VAL A 55 -18.95 -36.25 24.37
C VAL A 55 -18.25 -35.98 23.06
N VAL A 56 -18.66 -36.64 21.97
CA VAL A 56 -18.10 -36.41 20.62
C VAL A 56 -18.34 -34.97 20.16
N PHE A 57 -19.52 -34.42 20.40
CA PHE A 57 -19.87 -33.04 20.04
C PHE A 57 -19.05 -32.03 20.86
N VAL A 58 -18.94 -32.24 22.18
CA VAL A 58 -18.13 -31.38 23.05
C VAL A 58 -16.68 -31.36 22.58
N LYS A 59 -16.08 -32.53 22.36
CA LYS A 59 -14.69 -32.63 21.87
C LYS A 59 -14.53 -32.01 20.47
N PHE A 60 -15.52 -32.12 19.60
CA PHE A 60 -15.48 -31.51 18.26
C PHE A 60 -15.45 -29.99 18.33
N ILE A 61 -16.28 -29.36 19.16
CA ILE A 61 -16.29 -27.90 19.35
C ILE A 61 -14.96 -27.41 19.93
N CYS A 62 -14.44 -28.08 20.97
CA CYS A 62 -13.16 -27.74 21.57
C CYS A 62 -12.00 -27.84 20.55
N LYS A 63 -11.96 -28.91 19.75
CA LYS A 63 -10.95 -29.07 18.70
C LYS A 63 -11.10 -28.02 17.59
N SER A 64 -12.32 -27.65 17.23
CA SER A 64 -12.59 -26.57 16.27
C SER A 64 -12.04 -25.23 16.77
N TYR A 65 -12.18 -24.91 18.05
CA TYR A 65 -11.54 -23.76 18.67
C TYR A 65 -10.01 -23.81 18.55
N LEU A 66 -9.38 -24.94 18.90
CA LEU A 66 -7.92 -25.10 18.80
C LEU A 66 -7.42 -24.93 17.36
N ILE A 67 -8.14 -25.46 16.37
CA ILE A 67 -7.82 -25.27 14.94
C ILE A 67 -7.96 -23.80 14.54
N SER A 68 -8.96 -23.09 15.06
CA SER A 68 -9.15 -21.67 14.75
C SER A 68 -8.02 -20.77 15.25
N LEU A 69 -7.35 -21.14 16.34
CA LEU A 69 -6.11 -20.48 16.82
C LEU A 69 -4.97 -20.66 15.79
N VAL A 70 -4.76 -21.87 15.28
CA VAL A 70 -3.76 -22.14 14.24
C VAL A 70 -4.08 -21.36 12.94
N ALA A 71 -5.36 -21.31 12.57
CA ALA A 71 -5.80 -20.55 11.39
C ALA A 71 -5.56 -19.05 11.56
N THR A 72 -5.80 -18.47 12.74
CA THR A 72 -5.50 -17.06 13.04
C THR A 72 -4.00 -16.78 12.92
N ALA A 73 -3.16 -17.69 13.41
CA ALA A 73 -1.72 -17.63 13.29
C ALA A 73 -1.26 -17.67 11.82
N LEU A 74 -1.82 -18.58 11.03
CA LEU A 74 -1.51 -18.66 9.59
C LEU A 74 -1.92 -17.37 8.84
N CYS A 75 -3.10 -16.84 9.12
CA CYS A 75 -3.54 -15.59 8.50
C CYS A 75 -2.61 -14.42 8.81
N SER A 76 -1.94 -14.42 9.96
CA SER A 76 -0.93 -13.40 10.27
C SER A 76 0.30 -13.49 9.35
N ILE A 77 0.75 -14.69 8.98
CA ILE A 77 1.83 -14.89 7.99
C ILE A 77 1.40 -14.33 6.63
N ILE A 78 0.20 -14.67 6.17
CA ILE A 78 -0.34 -14.17 4.90
C ILE A 78 -0.43 -12.65 4.91
N TYR A 79 -0.90 -12.07 6.02
CA TYR A 79 -1.01 -10.62 6.17
C TYR A 79 0.35 -9.91 6.16
N ILE A 80 1.39 -10.49 6.79
CA ILE A 80 2.78 -9.98 6.70
C ILE A 80 3.30 -10.12 5.26
N GLY A 81 2.98 -11.23 4.61
CA GLY A 81 3.47 -11.59 3.29
C GLY A 81 3.02 -10.66 2.18
N VAL A 82 1.87 -10.00 2.30
CA VAL A 82 1.33 -9.13 1.24
C VAL A 82 2.34 -8.08 0.78
N ASP A 83 3.04 -7.41 1.69
CA ASP A 83 4.05 -6.40 1.31
C ASP A 83 5.30 -7.04 0.69
N ILE A 84 5.67 -8.24 1.13
CA ILE A 84 6.88 -8.94 0.71
C ILE A 84 6.72 -9.52 -0.70
N VAL A 85 5.54 -10.02 -1.03
CA VAL A 85 5.21 -10.64 -2.33
C VAL A 85 5.43 -9.66 -3.48
N PHE A 86 5.15 -8.36 -3.29
CA PHE A 86 5.41 -7.34 -4.30
C PHE A 86 6.88 -7.25 -4.74
N TYR A 87 7.81 -7.62 -3.85
CA TYR A 87 9.24 -7.56 -4.14
C TYR A 87 9.87 -8.93 -4.42
N LYS A 88 9.27 -10.02 -3.90
CA LYS A 88 9.83 -11.38 -4.01
C LYS A 88 8.75 -12.41 -4.28
N ASN A 89 8.61 -12.79 -5.53
CA ASN A 89 7.68 -13.85 -5.96
C ASN A 89 7.93 -15.21 -5.27
N SER A 90 9.16 -15.46 -4.79
CA SER A 90 9.51 -16.66 -4.02
C SER A 90 8.77 -16.75 -2.67
N PHE A 91 8.28 -15.64 -2.13
CA PHE A 91 7.53 -15.63 -0.88
C PHE A 91 6.19 -16.38 -0.99
N ARG A 92 5.56 -16.34 -2.16
CA ARG A 92 4.31 -17.10 -2.41
C ARG A 92 4.47 -18.60 -2.19
N ARG A 93 5.67 -19.15 -2.47
CA ARG A 93 5.98 -20.56 -2.17
C ARG A 93 6.05 -20.81 -0.66
N ALA A 94 6.62 -19.87 0.09
CA ALA A 94 6.67 -19.96 1.55
C ALA A 94 5.26 -19.90 2.17
N GLU A 95 4.35 -19.07 1.66
CA GLU A 95 2.95 -19.03 2.10
C GLU A 95 2.24 -20.37 1.87
N ILE A 96 2.44 -21.01 0.72
CA ILE A 96 1.89 -22.34 0.42
C ILE A 96 2.42 -23.38 1.40
N VAL A 97 3.73 -23.39 1.67
CA VAL A 97 4.35 -24.32 2.63
C VAL A 97 3.77 -24.12 4.04
N CYS A 98 3.65 -22.86 4.49
CA CYS A 98 3.02 -22.55 5.78
C CYS A 98 1.55 -23.01 5.82
N GLY A 99 0.81 -22.87 4.72
CA GLY A 99 -0.56 -23.37 4.60
C GLY A 99 -0.64 -24.88 4.73
N ILE A 100 0.26 -25.64 4.08
CA ILE A 100 0.31 -27.09 4.17
C ILE A 100 0.66 -27.53 5.60
N LEU A 101 1.61 -26.86 6.26
CA LEU A 101 1.98 -27.15 7.65
C LEU A 101 0.81 -26.90 8.60
N ALA A 102 0.12 -25.76 8.46
CA ALA A 102 -1.07 -25.44 9.27
C ALA A 102 -2.19 -26.47 9.07
N LEU A 103 -2.39 -26.93 7.83
CA LEU A 103 -3.34 -27.99 7.52
C LEU A 103 -2.94 -29.32 8.20
N ALA A 104 -1.67 -29.70 8.12
CA ALA A 104 -1.15 -30.89 8.78
C ALA A 104 -1.34 -30.82 10.31
N ILE A 105 -1.01 -29.68 10.93
CA ILE A 105 -1.24 -29.43 12.37
C ILE A 105 -2.73 -29.57 12.70
N SER A 106 -3.62 -29.02 11.88
CA SER A 106 -5.07 -29.10 12.08
C SER A 106 -5.59 -30.55 12.02
N ILE A 107 -5.08 -31.35 11.08
CA ILE A 107 -5.40 -32.78 10.98
C ILE A 107 -4.88 -33.53 12.23
N CYS A 108 -3.67 -33.23 12.69
CA CYS A 108 -3.14 -33.81 13.93
C CYS A 108 -3.99 -33.46 15.15
N ILE A 109 -4.46 -32.22 15.29
CA ILE A 109 -5.36 -31.78 16.37
C ILE A 109 -6.65 -32.58 16.33
N MET A 110 -7.24 -32.82 15.15
CA MET A 110 -8.46 -33.60 15.02
C MET A 110 -8.25 -35.10 15.41
N ALA A 111 -7.11 -35.68 15.06
CA ALA A 111 -6.79 -37.09 15.32
C ALA A 111 -6.36 -37.37 16.78
N LEU A 112 -5.62 -36.45 17.40
CA LEU A 112 -5.09 -36.63 18.74
C LEU A 112 -6.16 -36.59 19.83
N PRO A 113 -5.98 -37.32 20.96
CA PRO A 113 -6.92 -37.27 22.09
C PRO A 113 -6.93 -35.88 22.73
N LEU A 114 -8.11 -35.46 23.18
CA LEU A 114 -8.35 -34.24 23.93
C LEU A 114 -9.17 -34.59 25.16
N ASP A 115 -8.70 -34.15 26.31
CA ASP A 115 -9.36 -34.25 27.59
C ASP A 115 -9.85 -32.89 28.05
N ILE A 116 -10.93 -32.93 28.84
CA ILE A 116 -11.66 -31.75 29.28
C ILE A 116 -11.67 -31.76 30.79
N PHE A 117 -11.32 -30.62 31.39
CA PHE A 117 -11.44 -30.39 32.82
C PHE A 117 -12.60 -29.42 33.05
N PHE A 118 -13.45 -29.77 33.99
CA PHE A 118 -14.54 -28.94 34.50
C PHE A 118 -14.67 -29.13 36.01
N ASP A 119 -14.58 -28.05 36.75
CA ASP A 119 -14.86 -28.01 38.18
C ASP A 119 -16.19 -27.30 38.45
N SER A 120 -17.15 -28.02 38.99
CA SER A 120 -18.50 -27.49 39.26
C SER A 120 -18.54 -26.46 40.40
N GLU A 121 -17.57 -26.45 41.31
CA GLU A 121 -17.55 -25.52 42.43
C GLU A 121 -16.93 -24.17 42.03
N THR A 122 -15.85 -24.22 41.27
CA THR A 122 -15.11 -23.00 40.86
C THR A 122 -15.46 -22.50 39.47
N HIS A 123 -16.27 -23.26 38.71
CA HIS A 123 -16.59 -23.02 37.29
C HIS A 123 -15.34 -22.89 36.39
N VAL A 124 -14.22 -23.51 36.81
CA VAL A 124 -12.99 -23.53 36.02
C VAL A 124 -13.11 -24.53 34.88
N VAL A 125 -12.86 -24.06 33.67
CA VAL A 125 -12.97 -24.84 32.43
C VAL A 125 -11.69 -24.73 31.64
N TYR A 126 -11.09 -25.86 31.26
CA TYR A 126 -10.01 -25.87 30.29
C TYR A 126 -9.85 -27.22 29.58
N THR A 127 -9.17 -27.19 28.46
CA THR A 127 -8.82 -28.40 27.69
C THR A 127 -7.34 -28.73 27.84
N TYR A 128 -7.02 -30.01 27.93
CA TYR A 128 -5.65 -30.49 28.05
C TYR A 128 -5.41 -31.76 27.21
N GLY A 129 -4.18 -32.23 27.19
CA GLY A 129 -3.82 -33.44 26.45
C GLY A 129 -3.04 -33.16 25.16
N PRO A 130 -2.75 -34.21 24.36
CA PRO A 130 -1.89 -34.10 23.18
C PRO A 130 -2.38 -33.12 22.12
N ALA A 131 -3.71 -33.02 21.90
CA ALA A 131 -4.27 -32.07 20.93
C ALA A 131 -4.04 -30.61 21.35
N ALA A 132 -4.22 -30.30 22.65
CA ALA A 132 -3.95 -28.95 23.19
C ALA A 132 -2.44 -28.61 23.09
N MET A 133 -1.54 -29.56 23.45
CA MET A 133 -0.12 -29.39 23.34
C MET A 133 0.33 -29.14 21.90
N MET A 134 -0.25 -29.88 20.93
CA MET A 134 0.04 -29.69 19.51
C MET A 134 -0.36 -28.29 19.04
N THR A 135 -1.45 -27.73 19.56
CA THR A 135 -1.87 -26.35 19.26
C THR A 135 -0.86 -25.33 19.78
N TYR A 136 -0.38 -25.48 21.04
CA TYR A 136 0.63 -24.60 21.60
C TYR A 136 1.95 -24.66 20.80
N LEU A 137 2.45 -25.84 20.47
CA LEU A 137 3.66 -26.02 19.68
C LEU A 137 3.51 -25.38 18.29
N GLY A 138 2.41 -25.65 17.59
CA GLY A 138 2.15 -25.08 16.27
C GLY A 138 2.00 -23.57 16.27
N THR A 139 1.32 -23.00 17.27
CA THR A 139 1.17 -21.53 17.37
C THR A 139 2.49 -20.84 17.70
N VAL A 140 3.31 -21.41 18.59
CA VAL A 140 4.66 -20.88 18.90
C VAL A 140 5.55 -20.92 17.66
N GLU A 141 5.57 -22.02 16.90
CA GLU A 141 6.32 -22.14 15.66
C GLU A 141 5.93 -21.04 14.67
N ILE A 142 4.62 -20.82 14.48
CA ILE A 142 4.11 -19.78 13.57
C ILE A 142 4.49 -18.38 14.07
N ILE A 143 4.40 -18.09 15.37
CA ILE A 143 4.83 -16.80 15.95
C ILE A 143 6.32 -16.56 15.69
N LEU A 144 7.16 -17.55 15.92
CA LEU A 144 8.61 -17.45 15.66
C LEU A 144 8.89 -17.21 14.17
N THR A 145 8.15 -17.88 13.29
CA THR A 145 8.21 -17.66 11.84
C THR A 145 7.81 -16.23 11.47
N CYS A 146 6.73 -15.69 12.04
CA CYS A 146 6.32 -14.31 11.84
C CYS A 146 7.39 -13.32 12.31
N CYS A 147 7.96 -13.52 13.49
CA CYS A 147 9.04 -12.68 14.01
C CYS A 147 10.27 -12.72 13.11
N TYR A 148 10.67 -13.91 12.64
CA TYR A 148 11.76 -14.07 11.68
C TYR A 148 11.50 -13.31 10.38
N LEU A 149 10.28 -13.41 9.81
CA LEU A 149 9.91 -12.70 8.59
C LEU A 149 9.93 -11.19 8.78
N LEU A 150 9.40 -10.68 9.90
CA LEU A 150 9.42 -9.26 10.23
C LEU A 150 10.85 -8.71 10.34
N VAL A 151 11.77 -9.45 10.93
CA VAL A 151 13.18 -9.04 11.03
C VAL A 151 13.87 -9.09 9.66
N LYS A 152 13.76 -10.22 8.96
CA LYS A 152 14.44 -10.46 7.68
C LYS A 152 13.98 -9.51 6.57
N TYR A 153 12.69 -9.19 6.53
CA TYR A 153 12.09 -8.36 5.48
C TYR A 153 11.72 -6.96 5.95
N LYS A 154 12.31 -6.47 7.04
CA LYS A 154 12.05 -5.15 7.63
C LYS A 154 12.10 -3.99 6.60
N GLY A 155 13.00 -4.06 5.62
CA GLY A 155 13.16 -3.04 4.58
C GLY A 155 12.03 -3.01 3.54
N TYR A 156 11.23 -4.07 3.43
CA TYR A 156 10.13 -4.20 2.46
C TYR A 156 8.76 -3.92 3.07
N ILE A 157 8.66 -3.95 4.40
CA ILE A 157 7.42 -3.74 5.15
C ILE A 157 7.36 -2.29 5.62
N GLN A 158 6.19 -1.66 5.49
CA GLN A 158 6.00 -0.29 5.97
C GLN A 158 6.21 -0.21 7.50
N LYS A 159 6.90 0.83 7.98
CA LYS A 159 7.29 0.98 9.41
C LYS A 159 6.11 0.83 10.37
N ARG A 160 4.95 1.45 10.04
CA ARG A 160 3.74 1.38 10.88
C ARG A 160 3.19 -0.04 10.97
N ARG A 161 3.12 -0.74 9.84
CA ARG A 161 2.67 -2.13 9.77
C ARG A 161 3.62 -3.06 10.52
N HIS A 162 4.93 -2.87 10.33
CA HIS A 162 5.95 -3.63 11.04
C HIS A 162 5.81 -3.50 12.56
N SER A 163 5.64 -2.28 13.09
CA SER A 163 5.48 -2.06 14.55
C SER A 163 4.16 -2.63 15.08
N ALA A 164 3.05 -2.51 14.33
CA ALA A 164 1.76 -3.09 14.71
C ALA A 164 1.84 -4.61 14.81
N MET A 165 2.48 -5.26 13.84
CA MET A 165 2.64 -6.71 13.82
C MET A 165 3.56 -7.23 14.92
N LEU A 166 4.67 -6.54 15.19
CA LEU A 166 5.54 -6.89 16.32
C LEU A 166 4.80 -6.79 17.66
N LEU A 167 4.06 -5.71 17.88
CA LEU A 167 3.30 -5.52 19.11
C LEU A 167 2.23 -6.62 19.26
N TRP A 168 1.54 -6.97 18.20
CA TRP A 168 0.58 -8.07 18.23
C TRP A 168 1.24 -9.42 18.55
N MET A 169 2.36 -9.75 17.91
CA MET A 169 3.07 -11.00 18.18
C MET A 169 3.53 -11.09 19.66
N LEU A 170 3.99 -9.96 20.23
CA LEU A 170 4.37 -9.90 21.65
C LEU A 170 3.17 -10.14 22.57
N ILE A 171 2.03 -9.49 22.31
CA ILE A 171 0.81 -9.66 23.10
C ILE A 171 0.32 -11.11 23.00
N TRP A 172 0.34 -11.66 21.80
CA TRP A 172 -0.14 -13.02 21.58
C TRP A 172 0.75 -14.06 22.24
N PHE A 173 2.08 -13.90 22.10
CA PHE A 173 3.05 -14.76 22.80
C PHE A 173 2.88 -14.68 24.32
N ALA A 174 2.76 -13.49 24.88
CA ALA A 174 2.53 -13.30 26.32
C ALA A 174 1.22 -13.96 26.78
N SER A 175 0.12 -13.78 26.01
CA SER A 175 -1.17 -14.43 26.29
C SER A 175 -1.07 -15.96 26.24
N ALA A 176 -0.38 -16.51 25.24
CA ALA A 176 -0.17 -17.95 25.10
C ALA A 176 0.68 -18.51 26.25
N LEU A 177 1.72 -17.79 26.67
CA LEU A 177 2.56 -18.18 27.80
C LEU A 177 1.79 -18.17 29.13
N ILE A 178 0.99 -17.13 29.39
CA ILE A 178 0.14 -17.05 30.58
C ILE A 178 -0.83 -18.21 30.62
N GLN A 179 -1.52 -18.50 29.51
CA GLN A 179 -2.47 -19.60 29.43
C GLN A 179 -1.81 -20.97 29.51
N PHE A 180 -0.57 -21.14 28.99
CA PHE A 180 0.18 -22.38 29.11
C PHE A 180 0.59 -22.66 30.56
N LEU A 181 1.05 -21.63 31.29
CA LEU A 181 1.42 -21.73 32.71
C LEU A 181 0.20 -21.91 33.63
N ASN A 182 -0.92 -21.29 33.28
CA ASN A 182 -2.16 -21.32 34.03
C ASN A 182 -3.34 -21.59 33.08
N PRO A 183 -3.66 -22.85 32.76
CA PRO A 183 -4.68 -23.21 31.78
C PRO A 183 -6.10 -22.68 32.06
N GLN A 184 -6.36 -22.33 33.32
CA GLN A 184 -7.61 -21.72 33.77
C GLN A 184 -7.81 -20.28 33.26
N PHE A 185 -6.75 -19.57 32.84
CA PHE A 185 -6.84 -18.23 32.28
C PHE A 185 -6.96 -18.31 30.75
N LEU A 186 -8.17 -18.19 30.23
CA LEU A 186 -8.45 -18.22 28.79
C LEU A 186 -8.22 -16.82 28.17
N VAL A 187 -6.96 -16.42 28.00
CA VAL A 187 -6.57 -15.07 27.58
C VAL A 187 -6.10 -14.96 26.12
N VAL A 188 -5.84 -16.08 25.45
CA VAL A 188 -5.29 -16.07 24.06
C VAL A 188 -6.29 -15.47 23.07
N GLY A 189 -7.59 -15.79 23.19
CA GLY A 189 -8.63 -15.19 22.36
C GLY A 189 -8.72 -13.68 22.54
N PHE A 190 -8.59 -13.18 23.76
CA PHE A 190 -8.54 -11.74 24.04
C PHE A 190 -7.29 -11.07 23.48
N GLY A 191 -6.11 -11.71 23.61
CA GLY A 191 -4.86 -11.25 23.03
C GLY A 191 -4.94 -11.14 21.50
N SER A 192 -5.59 -12.10 20.85
CA SER A 192 -5.84 -12.08 19.40
C SER A 192 -6.72 -10.88 19.00
N CYS A 193 -7.78 -10.59 19.76
CA CYS A 193 -8.64 -9.43 19.53
C CYS A 193 -7.87 -8.11 19.66
N LEU A 194 -7.09 -7.95 20.72
CA LEU A 194 -6.29 -6.75 20.92
C LEU A 194 -5.33 -6.52 19.75
N GLY A 195 -4.70 -7.58 19.27
CA GLY A 195 -3.79 -7.49 18.13
C GLY A 195 -4.46 -7.01 16.85
N VAL A 196 -5.61 -7.57 16.50
CA VAL A 196 -6.38 -7.14 15.33
C VAL A 196 -6.82 -5.68 15.45
N VAL A 197 -7.22 -5.25 16.65
CA VAL A 197 -7.57 -3.83 16.91
C VAL A 197 -6.35 -2.92 16.77
N ILE A 198 -5.18 -3.34 17.24
CA ILE A 198 -3.93 -2.59 17.08
C ILE A 198 -3.58 -2.43 15.60
N ILE A 199 -3.67 -3.51 14.80
CA ILE A 199 -3.45 -3.44 13.36
C ILE A 199 -4.45 -2.47 12.71
N TYR A 200 -5.72 -2.54 13.08
CA TYR A 200 -6.73 -1.61 12.58
C TYR A 200 -6.36 -0.16 12.88
N LEU A 201 -6.10 0.17 14.13
CA LEU A 201 -5.83 1.54 14.55
C LEU A 201 -4.54 2.12 13.96
N GLN A 202 -3.50 1.31 13.83
CA GLN A 202 -2.19 1.80 13.37
C GLN A 202 -2.03 1.80 11.86
N TYR A 203 -2.73 0.90 11.14
CA TYR A 203 -2.44 0.69 9.71
C TYR A 203 -3.69 0.58 8.83
N GLU A 204 -4.69 -0.20 9.22
CA GLU A 204 -5.81 -0.52 8.33
C GLU A 204 -6.99 0.45 8.45
N ASN A 205 -6.95 1.40 9.38
CA ASN A 205 -7.97 2.43 9.48
C ASN A 205 -8.05 3.20 8.15
N PRO A 206 -9.21 3.19 7.46
CA PRO A 206 -9.38 3.89 6.19
C PRO A 206 -9.05 5.38 6.24
N GLU A 207 -9.23 6.02 7.40
CA GLU A 207 -8.94 7.46 7.59
C GLU A 207 -7.45 7.80 7.40
N ILE A 208 -6.54 6.86 7.62
CA ILE A 208 -5.10 7.06 7.39
C ILE A 208 -4.81 7.34 5.91
N ASN A 209 -5.62 6.78 5.02
CA ASN A 209 -5.50 6.89 3.57
C ASN A 209 -6.37 7.99 2.96
N MET A 210 -7.08 8.76 3.79
CA MET A 210 -7.97 9.84 3.36
C MET A 210 -7.38 11.21 3.70
N ASP A 211 -7.60 12.17 2.82
CA ASP A 211 -7.47 13.59 3.13
C ASP A 211 -8.74 14.05 3.85
N ARG A 212 -8.59 14.62 5.05
CA ARG A 212 -9.73 14.96 5.92
C ARG A 212 -10.59 16.10 5.39
N GLU A 213 -9.98 17.03 4.66
CA GLU A 213 -10.68 18.21 4.16
C GLU A 213 -11.50 17.88 2.91
N SER A 214 -10.89 17.17 1.96
CA SER A 214 -11.52 16.90 0.66
C SER A 214 -12.32 15.60 0.59
N GLY A 215 -12.11 14.66 1.52
CA GLY A 215 -12.68 13.32 1.46
C GLY A 215 -12.13 12.44 0.32
N MET A 216 -11.06 12.88 -0.35
CA MET A 216 -10.31 12.12 -1.34
C MET A 216 -9.29 11.19 -0.66
N PHE A 217 -8.73 10.24 -1.42
CA PHE A 217 -7.57 9.51 -0.96
C PHE A 217 -6.33 10.43 -0.95
N ASN A 218 -5.43 10.20 -0.01
CA ASN A 218 -4.18 10.96 0.09
C ASN A 218 -3.04 10.35 -0.74
N GLN A 219 -1.89 11.04 -0.73
CA GLN A 219 -0.69 10.62 -1.45
C GLN A 219 -0.19 9.22 -1.05
N THR A 220 -0.34 8.81 0.22
CA THR A 220 0.06 7.46 0.66
C THR A 220 -0.78 6.39 -0.02
N ALA A 221 -2.07 6.65 -0.21
CA ALA A 221 -2.99 5.71 -0.84
C ALA A 221 -2.68 5.48 -2.34
N ILE A 222 -2.30 6.52 -3.09
CA ILE A 222 -1.94 6.34 -4.51
C ILE A 222 -0.66 5.50 -4.65
N TYR A 223 0.33 5.65 -3.77
CA TYR A 223 1.52 4.80 -3.77
C TYR A 223 1.18 3.31 -3.54
N GLN A 224 0.24 3.03 -2.63
CA GLN A 224 -0.23 1.67 -2.38
C GLN A 224 -0.95 1.09 -3.60
N LEU A 225 -1.83 1.87 -4.24
CA LEU A 225 -2.58 1.43 -5.41
C LEU A 225 -1.65 1.17 -6.60
N ILE A 226 -0.73 2.08 -6.92
CA ILE A 226 0.20 1.93 -8.03
C ILE A 226 1.05 0.66 -7.87
N ARG A 227 1.60 0.39 -6.68
CA ARG A 227 2.35 -0.86 -6.45
C ARG A 227 1.51 -2.10 -6.72
N GLN A 228 0.25 -2.10 -6.30
CA GLN A 228 -0.65 -3.22 -6.55
C GLN A 228 -0.94 -3.39 -8.04
N ILE A 229 -1.25 -2.30 -8.75
CA ILE A 229 -1.52 -2.30 -10.20
C ILE A 229 -0.35 -2.92 -10.97
N TYR A 230 0.87 -2.51 -10.66
CA TYR A 230 2.07 -3.08 -11.31
C TYR A 230 2.30 -4.55 -10.97
N TYR A 231 1.98 -4.97 -9.77
CA TYR A 231 2.06 -6.37 -9.38
C TYR A 231 1.00 -7.23 -10.08
N GLU A 232 -0.24 -6.75 -10.12
CA GLU A 232 -1.37 -7.44 -10.76
C GLU A 232 -1.38 -7.27 -12.29
N LYS A 233 -0.54 -6.36 -12.83
CA LYS A 233 -0.53 -5.96 -14.24
C LYS A 233 -1.91 -5.51 -14.73
N SER A 234 -2.62 -4.79 -13.88
CA SER A 234 -3.94 -4.24 -14.18
C SER A 234 -3.81 -2.93 -14.92
N SER A 235 -4.62 -2.71 -15.96
CA SER A 235 -4.61 -1.49 -16.75
C SER A 235 -5.55 -0.45 -16.19
N TYR A 236 -5.04 0.76 -15.91
CA TYR A 236 -5.79 1.92 -15.41
C TYR A 236 -5.45 3.16 -16.21
N ALA A 237 -6.46 3.88 -16.63
CA ALA A 237 -6.30 5.24 -17.13
C ALA A 237 -6.14 6.24 -15.98
N VAL A 238 -5.32 7.25 -16.22
CA VAL A 238 -4.96 8.26 -15.24
C VAL A 238 -5.28 9.65 -15.77
N PHE A 239 -6.03 10.41 -14.99
CA PHE A 239 -6.30 11.82 -15.23
C PHE A 239 -5.68 12.62 -14.08
N THR A 240 -4.76 13.55 -14.40
CA THR A 240 -4.17 14.43 -13.40
C THR A 240 -4.64 15.85 -13.67
N PHE A 241 -5.41 16.39 -12.74
CA PHE A 241 -5.97 17.75 -12.77
C PHE A 241 -5.01 18.65 -12.00
N ILE A 242 -4.48 19.68 -12.66
CA ILE A 242 -3.51 20.60 -12.07
C ILE A 242 -4.02 22.02 -12.27
N ASN A 243 -4.10 22.76 -11.17
CA ASN A 243 -4.41 24.18 -11.23
C ASN A 243 -3.09 24.98 -11.41
N ASP A 244 -2.95 25.65 -12.54
CA ASP A 244 -1.73 26.39 -12.90
C ASP A 244 -1.74 27.80 -12.28
N HIS A 245 -1.08 27.95 -11.12
CA HIS A 245 -1.07 29.17 -10.31
C HIS A 245 -0.29 30.36 -10.91
N ARG A 246 0.26 30.23 -12.10
CA ARG A 246 1.05 31.32 -12.69
C ARG A 246 0.24 32.61 -12.89
N PHE A 247 -1.08 32.53 -12.85
CA PHE A 247 -1.99 33.64 -13.19
C PHE A 247 -2.91 34.16 -12.07
N ALA A 248 -3.08 33.45 -10.94
CA ALA A 248 -3.93 33.98 -9.84
C ALA A 248 -3.67 33.30 -8.49
N ARG A 249 -3.21 34.06 -7.49
CA ARG A 249 -3.03 33.58 -6.11
C ARG A 249 -4.33 33.37 -5.32
N ASP A 250 -5.40 34.04 -5.69
CA ASP A 250 -6.60 34.16 -4.85
C ASP A 250 -7.78 33.21 -5.24
N TYR A 251 -7.68 32.47 -6.35
CA TYR A 251 -8.79 31.69 -6.92
C TYR A 251 -8.83 30.20 -6.58
N ILE A 252 -7.88 29.68 -5.82
CA ILE A 252 -7.69 28.23 -5.57
C ILE A 252 -8.87 27.59 -4.84
N GLN A 253 -9.59 28.34 -4.03
CA GLN A 253 -10.64 27.80 -3.16
C GLN A 253 -12.02 27.65 -3.83
N LEU A 254 -12.30 28.30 -4.94
CA LEU A 254 -13.67 28.40 -5.50
C LEU A 254 -13.99 27.36 -6.59
N THR A 255 -13.04 26.98 -7.44
CA THR A 255 -13.28 26.06 -8.56
C THR A 255 -13.13 24.57 -8.22
N MET A 256 -12.31 24.25 -7.21
CA MET A 256 -12.02 22.87 -6.81
C MET A 256 -13.18 22.11 -6.16
N PRO A 257 -14.07 22.68 -5.32
CA PRO A 257 -15.14 21.92 -4.68
C PRO A 257 -16.13 21.30 -5.66
N GLY A 258 -16.49 22.00 -6.73
CA GLY A 258 -17.36 21.47 -7.78
C GLY A 258 -16.72 20.32 -8.53
N LEU A 259 -15.46 20.47 -8.94
CA LEU A 259 -14.67 19.43 -9.59
C LEU A 259 -14.51 18.22 -8.68
N ILE A 260 -14.12 18.42 -7.41
CA ILE A 260 -13.95 17.34 -6.44
C ILE A 260 -15.24 16.53 -6.29
N ASN A 261 -16.37 17.23 -6.12
CA ASN A 261 -17.66 16.58 -5.99
C ASN A 261 -18.02 15.77 -7.24
N ALA A 262 -17.80 16.31 -8.43
CA ALA A 262 -18.02 15.60 -9.69
C ALA A 262 -17.15 14.35 -9.80
N LEU A 263 -15.84 14.45 -9.48
CA LEU A 263 -14.89 13.35 -9.55
C LEU A 263 -15.20 12.24 -8.54
N LEU A 264 -15.63 12.59 -7.33
CA LEU A 264 -15.98 11.63 -6.27
C LEU A 264 -17.20 10.76 -6.62
N HIS A 265 -18.07 11.22 -7.52
CA HIS A 265 -19.24 10.48 -7.98
C HIS A 265 -18.98 9.59 -9.20
N VAL A 266 -17.77 9.64 -9.78
CA VAL A 266 -17.40 8.73 -10.89
C VAL A 266 -17.34 7.30 -10.38
N LYS A 267 -18.12 6.42 -11.02
CA LYS A 267 -18.18 5.00 -10.65
C LYS A 267 -16.83 4.35 -10.88
N ASN A 268 -16.43 3.50 -9.96
CA ASN A 268 -15.17 2.73 -9.98
C ASN A 268 -13.88 3.57 -10.03
N ALA A 269 -13.96 4.90 -9.95
CA ALA A 269 -12.80 5.77 -9.91
C ALA A 269 -12.21 5.87 -8.49
N CYS A 270 -10.89 5.90 -8.42
CA CYS A 270 -10.14 6.26 -7.23
C CYS A 270 -9.59 7.69 -7.42
N VAL A 271 -9.96 8.61 -6.53
CA VAL A 271 -9.58 10.03 -6.61
C VAL A 271 -8.63 10.35 -5.46
N PHE A 272 -7.46 10.91 -5.79
CA PHE A 272 -6.38 11.18 -4.86
C PHE A 272 -6.02 12.67 -4.86
N LYS A 273 -5.86 13.24 -3.68
CA LYS A 273 -5.22 14.55 -3.50
C LYS A 273 -3.71 14.31 -3.33
N THR A 274 -2.93 14.65 -4.33
CA THR A 274 -1.47 14.48 -4.34
C THR A 274 -0.72 15.73 -3.91
N ALA A 275 -1.30 16.91 -4.19
CA ALA A 275 -0.87 18.21 -3.69
C ALA A 275 -2.09 19.12 -3.51
N ASP A 276 -1.90 20.34 -2.99
CA ASP A 276 -3.01 21.29 -2.80
C ASP A 276 -3.62 21.74 -4.12
N ASP A 277 -2.83 21.76 -5.19
CA ASP A 277 -3.19 22.15 -6.53
C ASP A 277 -3.27 20.97 -7.51
N GLU A 278 -3.20 19.71 -7.03
CA GLU A 278 -3.13 18.52 -7.87
C GLU A 278 -4.04 17.40 -7.37
N ILE A 279 -4.91 16.94 -8.27
CA ILE A 279 -5.81 15.81 -8.05
C ILE A 279 -5.51 14.75 -9.12
N VAL A 280 -5.28 13.53 -8.69
CA VAL A 280 -5.10 12.37 -9.59
C VAL A 280 -6.31 11.47 -9.49
N MET A 281 -6.94 11.16 -10.62
CA MET A 281 -8.01 10.20 -10.73
C MET A 281 -7.54 9.00 -11.53
N MET A 282 -7.80 7.81 -11.02
CA MET A 282 -7.48 6.54 -11.67
C MET A 282 -8.75 5.74 -11.88
N ILE A 283 -8.95 5.27 -13.10
CA ILE A 283 -10.13 4.51 -13.52
C ILE A 283 -9.66 3.22 -14.21
N PRO A 284 -10.26 2.05 -13.94
CA PRO A 284 -10.00 0.84 -14.71
C PRO A 284 -10.28 1.07 -16.20
N ASN A 285 -9.41 0.57 -17.09
CA ASN A 285 -9.50 0.88 -18.53
C ASN A 285 -10.81 0.46 -19.19
N HIS A 286 -11.51 -0.55 -18.68
CA HIS A 286 -12.81 -0.96 -19.20
C HIS A 286 -13.94 0.09 -18.95
N ASP A 287 -13.74 1.03 -18.02
CA ASP A 287 -14.72 2.07 -17.67
C ASP A 287 -14.38 3.44 -18.29
N VAL A 288 -13.23 3.57 -18.96
CA VAL A 288 -12.71 4.87 -19.45
C VAL A 288 -13.56 5.50 -20.53
N GLN A 289 -14.11 4.71 -21.47
CA GLN A 289 -14.88 5.25 -22.59
C GLN A 289 -16.14 5.99 -22.11
N GLU A 290 -16.85 5.44 -21.15
CA GLU A 290 -18.03 6.06 -20.58
C GLU A 290 -17.68 7.39 -19.87
N PHE A 291 -16.54 7.42 -19.18
CA PHE A 291 -16.07 8.62 -18.49
C PHE A 291 -15.52 9.69 -19.43
N SER A 292 -14.69 9.33 -20.41
CA SER A 292 -14.04 10.30 -21.31
C SER A 292 -15.05 11.09 -22.11
N THR A 293 -16.12 10.46 -22.59
CA THR A 293 -17.20 11.12 -23.35
C THR A 293 -17.96 12.08 -22.46
N ALA A 294 -18.39 11.65 -21.27
CA ALA A 294 -19.13 12.48 -20.31
C ALA A 294 -18.29 13.64 -19.76
N MET A 295 -17.00 13.46 -19.57
CA MET A 295 -16.12 14.50 -19.06
C MET A 295 -15.75 15.52 -20.13
N VAL A 296 -15.46 15.08 -21.34
CA VAL A 296 -15.22 15.98 -22.48
C VAL A 296 -16.47 16.81 -22.76
N GLU A 297 -17.65 16.21 -22.72
CA GLU A 297 -18.92 16.94 -22.82
C GLU A 297 -19.08 17.98 -21.71
N LYS A 298 -18.84 17.64 -20.45
CA LYS A 298 -18.95 18.59 -19.32
C LYS A 298 -17.88 19.66 -19.33
N LEU A 299 -16.67 19.36 -19.74
CA LEU A 299 -15.59 20.36 -19.89
C LEU A 299 -15.80 21.26 -21.12
N THR A 300 -16.49 20.76 -22.16
CA THR A 300 -16.79 21.52 -23.37
C THR A 300 -18.10 22.30 -23.31
N THR A 301 -19.07 21.89 -22.49
CA THR A 301 -20.42 22.51 -22.41
C THR A 301 -20.56 23.63 -21.38
N ASN A 302 -19.49 24.23 -20.88
CA ASN A 302 -19.56 25.40 -19.95
C ASN A 302 -20.45 25.22 -18.70
N GLU A 303 -20.93 24.02 -18.38
CA GLU A 303 -21.79 23.77 -17.22
C GLU A 303 -21.07 23.89 -15.86
N LEU A 304 -19.74 23.98 -15.87
CA LEU A 304 -18.91 24.18 -14.67
C LEU A 304 -18.72 25.64 -14.26
N GLY A 305 -19.46 26.57 -14.87
CA GLY A 305 -19.50 27.99 -14.48
C GLY A 305 -19.18 28.94 -15.65
N GLN A 306 -20.12 29.83 -15.92
CA GLN A 306 -19.96 30.95 -16.83
C GLN A 306 -18.87 31.88 -16.27
N HIS A 307 -17.61 31.76 -16.67
CA HIS A 307 -16.61 32.83 -16.72
C HIS A 307 -15.26 32.27 -17.24
N ASP A 308 -14.45 33.08 -17.85
CA ASP A 308 -13.10 32.84 -18.41
C ASP A 308 -12.06 32.27 -17.43
N GLU A 309 -12.49 31.69 -16.31
CA GLU A 309 -11.70 31.23 -15.19
C GLU A 309 -11.11 29.80 -15.39
N ASN A 310 -11.58 29.07 -16.41
CA ASN A 310 -11.14 27.69 -16.71
C ASN A 310 -9.79 27.62 -17.44
N ASP A 311 -9.19 28.71 -17.81
CA ASP A 311 -7.90 28.73 -18.52
C ASP A 311 -6.72 28.17 -17.67
N ASN A 312 -6.89 28.12 -16.35
CA ASN A 312 -5.85 27.68 -15.43
C ASN A 312 -5.87 26.18 -15.12
N LEU A 313 -6.96 25.46 -15.43
CA LEU A 313 -7.04 24.04 -15.20
C LEU A 313 -6.39 23.28 -16.35
N LYS A 314 -5.32 22.57 -16.05
CA LYS A 314 -4.61 21.67 -16.98
C LYS A 314 -4.91 20.22 -16.62
N VAL A 315 -5.14 19.39 -17.63
CA VAL A 315 -5.40 17.96 -17.46
C VAL A 315 -4.35 17.17 -18.19
N LEU A 316 -3.58 16.36 -17.44
CA LEU A 316 -2.71 15.34 -18.01
C LEU A 316 -3.51 14.05 -18.12
N PHE A 317 -3.47 13.40 -19.26
CA PHE A 317 -4.12 12.13 -19.51
C PHE A 317 -3.10 11.06 -19.87
N MET A 318 -3.19 9.91 -19.23
CA MET A 318 -2.41 8.72 -19.58
C MET A 318 -3.39 7.56 -19.73
N ASN A 319 -3.47 7.00 -20.91
CA ASN A 319 -4.43 5.94 -21.25
C ASN A 319 -4.17 4.65 -20.45
N ASP A 320 -2.93 4.36 -20.13
CA ASP A 320 -2.55 3.21 -19.29
C ASP A 320 -1.37 3.58 -18.38
N CYS A 321 -1.56 3.44 -17.08
CA CYS A 321 -0.48 3.68 -16.11
C CYS A 321 0.72 2.73 -16.30
N LEU A 322 0.54 1.55 -16.92
CA LEU A 322 1.61 0.61 -17.26
C LEU A 322 2.48 1.07 -18.42
N LEU A 323 2.16 2.20 -19.07
CA LEU A 323 3.05 2.88 -20.00
C LEU A 323 4.39 3.22 -19.32
N ALA A 324 4.37 3.58 -18.04
CA ALA A 324 5.58 3.73 -17.24
C ALA A 324 6.16 2.34 -16.90
N PRO A 325 7.47 2.07 -17.18
CA PRO A 325 8.05 0.74 -16.99
C PRO A 325 8.07 0.26 -15.52
N LYS A 326 8.12 1.21 -14.57
CA LYS A 326 8.21 0.93 -13.13
C LYS A 326 7.28 1.84 -12.34
N PRO A 327 6.86 1.44 -11.12
CA PRO A 327 6.05 2.30 -10.24
C PRO A 327 6.67 3.68 -9.97
N GLU A 328 8.00 3.75 -9.87
CA GLU A 328 8.73 4.99 -9.65
C GLU A 328 8.66 5.92 -10.87
N ASP A 329 8.69 5.35 -12.09
CA ASP A 329 8.60 6.10 -13.35
C ASP A 329 7.21 6.71 -13.55
N PHE A 330 6.16 6.09 -13.00
CA PHE A 330 4.81 6.65 -12.99
C PHE A 330 4.76 8.03 -12.28
N PHE A 331 5.38 8.16 -11.11
CA PHE A 331 5.42 9.45 -10.42
C PHE A 331 6.43 10.41 -11.07
N ALA A 332 7.48 9.88 -11.68
CA ALA A 332 8.46 10.68 -12.39
C ALA A 332 7.86 11.35 -13.63
N ILE A 333 7.05 10.65 -14.42
CA ILE A 333 6.43 11.21 -15.62
C ILE A 333 5.41 12.30 -15.28
N LEU A 334 4.61 12.14 -14.22
CA LEU A 334 3.67 13.18 -13.78
C LEU A 334 4.43 14.46 -13.38
N ARG A 335 5.53 14.34 -12.60
CA ARG A 335 6.38 15.49 -12.25
C ARG A 335 7.06 16.12 -13.45
N TYR A 336 7.55 15.32 -14.40
CA TYR A 336 8.15 15.79 -15.65
C TYR A 336 7.13 16.59 -16.47
N CYS A 337 5.94 16.07 -16.68
CA CYS A 337 4.88 16.76 -17.42
C CYS A 337 4.46 18.06 -16.73
N ARG A 338 4.33 18.04 -15.41
CA ARG A 338 4.04 19.26 -14.64
C ARG A 338 5.10 20.33 -14.84
N ARG A 339 6.39 19.97 -14.75
CA ARG A 339 7.52 20.92 -14.88
C ARG A 339 7.67 21.45 -16.31
N LYS A 340 7.59 20.58 -17.32
CA LYS A 340 7.92 20.94 -18.72
C LYS A 340 6.69 21.14 -19.60
N LYS A 341 5.77 20.20 -19.62
CA LYS A 341 4.67 20.24 -20.61
C LYS A 341 3.59 21.25 -20.22
N ILE A 342 3.24 21.36 -18.94
CA ILE A 342 2.25 22.35 -18.49
C ILE A 342 2.77 23.78 -18.68
N THR A 343 4.05 24.01 -18.34
CA THR A 343 4.68 25.35 -18.48
C THR A 343 4.78 25.81 -19.93
N GLN A 344 4.90 24.91 -20.88
CA GLN A 344 5.11 25.23 -22.31
C GLN A 344 3.83 25.16 -23.14
N SER A 345 2.76 24.56 -22.61
CA SER A 345 1.52 24.32 -23.37
C SER A 345 0.45 25.35 -23.08
N VAL A 346 -0.14 25.91 -24.14
CA VAL A 346 -1.38 26.67 -24.08
C VAL A 346 -2.59 25.74 -23.97
N ARG A 347 -2.44 24.46 -24.34
CA ARG A 347 -3.55 23.49 -24.33
C ARG A 347 -3.90 23.12 -22.91
N GLN A 348 -5.19 23.02 -22.63
CA GLN A 348 -5.73 22.54 -21.36
C GLN A 348 -5.55 21.04 -21.19
N PHE A 349 -5.56 20.26 -22.26
CA PHE A 349 -5.45 18.80 -22.25
C PHE A 349 -4.11 18.36 -22.87
N ILE A 350 -3.35 17.55 -22.12
CA ILE A 350 -2.01 17.07 -22.49
C ILE A 350 -2.00 15.54 -22.40
N ASP A 351 -1.78 14.87 -23.54
CA ASP A 351 -1.71 13.42 -23.60
C ASP A 351 -0.27 12.93 -23.27
N ILE A 352 -0.17 11.99 -22.34
CA ILE A 352 1.07 11.31 -21.96
C ILE A 352 1.13 10.00 -22.73
N ASN A 353 1.87 10.00 -23.82
CA ASN A 353 2.09 8.87 -24.70
C ASN A 353 3.54 8.35 -24.60
N GLU A 354 3.87 7.33 -25.40
CA GLU A 354 5.22 6.74 -25.44
C GLU A 354 6.32 7.75 -25.78
N SER A 355 6.03 8.74 -26.64
CA SER A 355 7.01 9.78 -26.98
C SER A 355 7.38 10.61 -25.78
N VAL A 356 6.38 11.07 -25.01
CA VAL A 356 6.60 11.85 -23.78
C VAL A 356 7.30 11.02 -22.72
N MET A 357 7.00 9.73 -22.62
CA MET A 357 7.68 8.80 -21.72
C MET A 357 9.15 8.65 -22.09
N ASN A 358 9.45 8.44 -23.36
CA ASN A 358 10.83 8.30 -23.84
C ASN A 358 11.64 9.59 -23.64
N GLU A 359 11.05 10.76 -23.90
CA GLU A 359 11.70 12.06 -23.61
C GLU A 359 12.12 12.16 -22.13
N MET A 360 11.24 11.78 -21.20
CA MET A 360 11.54 11.78 -19.76
C MET A 360 12.62 10.78 -19.39
N LEU A 361 12.58 9.56 -19.97
CA LEU A 361 13.58 8.52 -19.69
C LEU A 361 14.96 8.91 -20.21
N ASP A 362 15.03 9.51 -21.39
CA ASP A 362 16.28 9.99 -21.98
C ASP A 362 16.87 11.14 -21.16
N GLU A 363 16.05 12.07 -20.70
CA GLU A 363 16.47 13.14 -19.80
C GLU A 363 17.01 12.55 -18.47
N ASN A 364 16.31 11.63 -17.84
CA ASN A 364 16.76 10.98 -16.61
C ASN A 364 18.08 10.21 -16.82
N LYS A 365 18.27 9.59 -17.99
CA LYS A 365 19.53 8.94 -18.34
C LYS A 365 20.66 9.95 -18.49
N LEU A 366 20.41 11.07 -19.16
CA LEU A 366 21.37 12.15 -19.31
C LEU A 366 21.80 12.72 -17.95
N PHE A 367 20.85 12.98 -17.06
CA PHE A 367 21.13 13.42 -15.69
C PHE A 367 22.06 12.49 -14.92
N LYS A 368 21.79 11.19 -14.97
CA LYS A 368 22.66 10.20 -14.32
C LYS A 368 24.06 10.20 -14.90
N THR A 369 24.17 10.28 -16.24
CA THR A 369 25.47 10.32 -16.91
C THR A 369 26.25 11.58 -16.51
N ILE A 370 25.59 12.73 -16.37
CA ILE A 370 26.19 13.98 -15.90
C ILE A 370 26.65 13.85 -14.45
N GLU A 371 25.81 13.34 -13.55
CA GLU A 371 26.15 13.09 -12.15
C GLU A 371 27.37 12.16 -12.03
N GLU A 372 27.41 11.10 -12.81
CA GLU A 372 28.57 10.20 -12.87
C GLU A 372 29.83 10.89 -13.43
N ALA A 373 29.69 11.77 -14.43
CA ALA A 373 30.81 12.53 -14.96
C ALA A 373 31.38 13.49 -13.91
N ILE A 374 30.52 14.16 -13.14
CA ILE A 374 30.92 15.05 -12.03
C ILE A 374 31.64 14.24 -10.94
N ASN A 375 31.02 13.16 -10.45
CA ASN A 375 31.55 12.36 -9.34
C ASN A 375 32.89 11.68 -9.67
N ASN A 376 33.13 11.37 -10.94
CA ASN A 376 34.35 10.73 -11.41
C ASN A 376 35.36 11.73 -12.03
N ASN A 377 35.21 13.05 -11.80
CA ASN A 377 36.09 14.10 -12.32
C ASN A 377 36.30 14.02 -13.85
N ARG A 378 35.27 13.67 -14.62
CA ARG A 378 35.27 13.61 -16.08
C ARG A 378 34.79 14.94 -16.69
N ILE A 379 35.22 16.04 -16.11
CA ILE A 379 34.92 17.41 -16.53
C ILE A 379 36.22 18.09 -16.84
N GLU A 380 36.32 18.68 -18.02
CA GLU A 380 37.46 19.42 -18.48
C GLU A 380 37.05 20.85 -18.86
N VAL A 381 37.99 21.80 -18.76
CA VAL A 381 37.80 23.16 -19.23
C VAL A 381 38.63 23.37 -20.46
N TYR A 382 37.98 23.65 -21.59
CA TYR A 382 38.62 24.02 -22.84
C TYR A 382 38.59 25.52 -22.97
N TYR A 383 39.65 26.08 -23.54
CA TYR A 383 39.78 27.53 -23.77
C TYR A 383 39.69 27.82 -25.26
N GLN A 384 38.68 28.60 -25.65
CA GLN A 384 38.54 29.12 -27.00
C GLN A 384 39.19 30.52 -27.09
N PRO A 385 40.31 30.69 -27.82
CA PRO A 385 40.99 31.99 -27.87
C PRO A 385 40.19 32.99 -28.72
N ILE A 386 40.13 34.23 -28.23
CA ILE A 386 39.49 35.36 -28.90
C ILE A 386 40.55 36.25 -29.48
N TYR A 387 40.57 36.35 -30.81
CA TYR A 387 41.53 37.18 -31.56
C TYR A 387 40.94 38.55 -31.84
N SER A 388 41.68 39.62 -31.47
CA SER A 388 41.33 40.99 -31.83
C SER A 388 41.88 41.36 -33.20
N THR A 389 41.01 41.62 -34.13
CA THR A 389 41.36 42.05 -35.49
C THR A 389 42.01 43.43 -35.50
N ASN A 390 41.67 44.32 -34.55
CA ASN A 390 42.26 45.67 -34.40
C ASN A 390 43.65 45.58 -33.81
N ASN A 391 43.85 44.74 -32.80
CA ASN A 391 45.17 44.64 -32.14
C ASN A 391 46.07 43.58 -32.74
N LYS A 392 45.57 42.82 -33.72
CA LYS A 392 46.24 41.69 -34.38
C LYS A 392 46.90 40.70 -33.41
N LYS A 393 46.24 40.41 -32.27
CA LYS A 393 46.70 39.47 -31.24
C LYS A 393 45.54 38.81 -30.51
N PHE A 394 45.80 37.71 -29.84
CA PHE A 394 44.85 37.10 -28.89
C PHE A 394 44.74 37.99 -27.65
N VAL A 395 43.52 38.35 -27.26
CA VAL A 395 43.25 39.32 -26.19
C VAL A 395 42.60 38.67 -24.98
N SER A 396 41.91 37.55 -25.17
CA SER A 396 41.22 36.78 -24.13
C SER A 396 40.93 35.37 -24.61
N ALA A 397 40.38 34.55 -23.73
CA ALA A 397 39.85 33.24 -24.08
C ALA A 397 38.55 33.02 -23.37
N GLU A 398 37.61 32.33 -23.99
CA GLU A 398 36.40 31.86 -23.37
C GLU A 398 36.65 30.47 -22.77
N ALA A 399 36.27 30.29 -21.50
CA ALA A 399 36.36 29.01 -20.81
C ALA A 399 35.08 28.19 -21.07
N LEU A 400 35.23 27.05 -21.72
CA LEU A 400 34.12 26.17 -22.14
C LEU A 400 34.23 24.83 -21.41
N VAL A 401 33.19 24.49 -20.63
CA VAL A 401 33.09 23.18 -19.96
C VAL A 401 32.91 22.07 -20.98
N ARG A 402 33.63 20.97 -20.81
CA ARG A 402 33.46 19.72 -21.53
C ARG A 402 33.26 18.59 -20.54
N MET A 403 32.24 17.77 -20.78
CA MET A 403 31.91 16.60 -19.95
C MET A 403 32.02 15.36 -20.80
N PHE A 404 32.49 14.26 -20.21
CA PHE A 404 32.66 12.99 -20.88
C PHE A 404 31.96 11.87 -20.14
N ASP A 405 31.33 10.98 -20.89
CA ASP A 405 30.73 9.75 -20.33
C ASP A 405 31.81 8.73 -19.91
N ALA A 406 31.38 7.54 -19.50
CA ALA A 406 32.29 6.48 -19.09
C ALA A 406 33.20 5.98 -20.23
N ASP A 407 32.73 6.07 -21.46
CA ASP A 407 33.40 5.62 -22.67
C ASP A 407 34.30 6.72 -23.30
N GLY A 408 34.41 7.89 -22.66
CA GLY A 408 35.19 9.04 -23.13
C GLY A 408 34.51 9.83 -24.25
N LYS A 409 33.21 9.63 -24.50
CA LYS A 409 32.45 10.39 -25.48
C LYS A 409 31.99 11.71 -24.85
N MET A 410 32.16 12.81 -25.60
CA MET A 410 31.72 14.12 -25.16
C MET A 410 30.20 14.20 -25.04
N LEU A 411 29.72 14.65 -23.88
CA LEU A 411 28.30 14.90 -23.62
C LEU A 411 27.87 16.25 -24.19
N PRO A 412 26.62 16.42 -24.66
CA PRO A 412 26.11 17.71 -25.12
C PRO A 412 25.96 18.66 -23.96
N VAL A 413 26.92 19.59 -23.83
CA VAL A 413 27.05 20.53 -22.69
C VAL A 413 25.82 21.43 -22.55
N TYR A 414 25.22 21.86 -23.66
CA TYR A 414 24.01 22.69 -23.64
C TYR A 414 22.83 21.96 -22.97
N ASP A 415 22.62 20.71 -23.32
CA ASP A 415 21.55 19.90 -22.74
C ASP A 415 21.84 19.60 -21.25
N ALA A 416 23.12 19.44 -20.90
CA ALA A 416 23.56 19.24 -19.53
C ALA A 416 23.29 20.47 -18.63
N ILE A 417 23.60 21.65 -19.11
CA ILE A 417 23.34 22.92 -18.38
C ILE A 417 21.84 23.15 -18.27
N LYS A 418 21.09 23.02 -19.36
CA LYS A 418 19.65 23.18 -19.39
C LYS A 418 18.92 22.19 -18.49
N ALA A 419 19.50 21.01 -18.32
CA ALA A 419 18.96 19.98 -17.44
C ALA A 419 19.25 20.26 -15.97
N SER A 420 20.30 21.05 -15.64
CA SER A 420 20.67 21.43 -14.27
C SER A 420 19.96 22.69 -13.76
N GLU A 421 19.33 23.46 -14.63
CA GLU A 421 18.42 24.58 -14.30
C GLU A 421 16.98 24.09 -14.03
#